data_de14032b66fa92c13095484af66b87a7
#
_entry.id   de14032b66fa92c13095484af66b87a7
#
_cell.length_a   1.000
_cell.length_b   1.000
_cell.length_c   1.000
_cell.angle_alpha   90.00
_cell.angle_beta   90.00
_cell.angle_gamma   90.00
#
_symmetry.space_group_name_H-M   'P 1'
#
loop_
_entity.id
_entity.type
_entity.pdbx_description
1 polymer ?
#
loop_
_entity_poly.entity_id
_entity_poly.type
_entity_poly.pdbx_seq_one_letter_code
_entity_poly.pdbx_strand_id
1 'polypeptide(L)'
;MNLDDYDRPLNKIGKLNLPVMAKHLKSQNIEINKIYSSAALRAKTTAKEFAKQLEVPLKLYESLYMQSVSELINFINEKLTKHDSIAIVGHNPGLTDLSNEISDTYLDNIPTSGYVLLQAYTDTISYNSCQVIDFAYPKREDIAK
;
A
#
# COMPACT_ATOMS: atom_id res chain seq x y z
N MET A 1 6.35 8.95 -21.79
CA MET A 1 6.57 8.39 -20.46
C MET A 1 8.06 8.32 -20.17
N ASN A 2 8.42 8.67 -19.02
CA ASN A 2 9.79 8.68 -18.60
C ASN A 2 10.15 7.29 -18.04
N LEU A 3 11.04 6.58 -18.72
CA LEU A 3 11.52 5.26 -18.24
C LEU A 3 12.14 5.40 -16.86
N ASP A 4 12.73 6.57 -16.56
CA ASP A 4 13.35 6.82 -15.27
C ASP A 4 12.34 6.78 -14.13
N ASP A 5 11.07 7.09 -14.37
CA ASP A 5 10.06 7.00 -13.32
C ASP A 5 9.86 5.57 -12.83
N TYR A 6 9.76 4.61 -13.76
CA TYR A 6 9.61 3.20 -13.41
C TYR A 6 10.83 2.67 -12.65
N ASP A 7 12.03 3.08 -13.05
CA ASP A 7 13.27 2.62 -12.45
C ASP A 7 13.79 3.54 -11.35
N ARG A 8 13.06 4.59 -11.03
CA ARG A 8 13.47 5.55 -10.01
C ARG A 8 13.40 4.91 -8.62
N PRO A 9 14.51 4.92 -7.86
CA PRO A 9 14.51 4.37 -6.51
C PRO A 9 13.83 5.30 -5.52
N LEU A 10 13.52 4.77 -4.34
CA LEU A 10 13.18 5.61 -3.20
C LEU A 10 14.35 6.53 -2.90
N ASN A 11 14.04 7.75 -2.47
CA ASN A 11 15.08 8.65 -1.99
C ASN A 11 15.59 8.14 -0.63
N LYS A 12 16.66 8.81 -0.15
CA LYS A 12 17.33 8.39 1.09
C LYS A 12 16.39 8.40 2.30
N ILE A 13 15.55 9.41 2.40
CA ILE A 13 14.60 9.56 3.51
C ILE A 13 13.56 8.43 3.46
N GLY A 14 13.03 8.14 2.28
CA GLY A 14 12.08 7.04 2.11
C GLY A 14 12.67 5.71 2.54
N LYS A 15 13.92 5.43 2.17
CA LYS A 15 14.59 4.19 2.56
C LYS A 15 14.78 4.10 4.07
N LEU A 16 15.12 5.19 4.72
CA LEU A 16 15.32 5.22 6.18
C LEU A 16 14.01 4.97 6.92
N ASN A 17 12.90 5.46 6.39
CA ASN A 17 11.61 5.36 7.06
C ASN A 17 10.91 4.00 6.86
N LEU A 18 11.32 3.22 5.85
CA LEU A 18 10.66 1.95 5.57
C LEU A 18 10.65 0.98 6.74
N PRO A 19 11.77 0.69 7.41
CA PRO A 19 11.75 -0.25 8.54
C PRO A 19 10.88 0.25 9.68
N VAL A 20 10.86 1.56 9.92
CA VAL A 20 10.04 2.18 10.97
C VAL A 20 8.56 1.93 10.68
N MET A 21 8.14 2.19 9.45
CA MET A 21 6.74 2.05 9.07
C MET A 21 6.30 0.59 9.01
N ALA A 22 7.17 -0.29 8.53
CA ALA A 22 6.86 -1.73 8.50
C ALA A 22 6.69 -2.28 9.91
N LYS A 23 7.54 -1.86 10.85
CA LYS A 23 7.40 -2.26 12.26
C LYS A 23 6.13 -1.69 12.89
N HIS A 24 5.77 -0.47 12.51
CA HIS A 24 4.53 0.14 13.00
C HIS A 24 3.31 -0.66 12.54
N LEU A 25 3.26 -1.07 11.28
CA LEU A 25 2.17 -1.91 10.79
C LEU A 25 2.14 -3.25 11.51
N LYS A 26 3.32 -3.86 11.71
CA LYS A 26 3.42 -5.12 12.43
C LYS A 26 2.84 -5.01 13.85
N SER A 27 3.02 -3.86 14.50
CA SER A 27 2.54 -3.63 15.86
C SER A 27 1.01 -3.57 15.96
N GLN A 28 0.31 -3.41 14.84
CA GLN A 28 -1.16 -3.40 14.81
C GLN A 28 -1.76 -4.79 15.00
N ASN A 29 -0.94 -5.84 14.94
CA ASN A 29 -1.38 -7.23 15.09
C ASN A 29 -2.46 -7.64 14.08
N ILE A 30 -2.36 -7.12 12.87
CA ILE A 30 -3.26 -7.47 11.77
C ILE A 30 -2.61 -8.60 10.98
N GLU A 31 -3.35 -9.67 10.76
CA GLU A 31 -2.88 -10.76 9.92
C GLU A 31 -3.07 -10.37 8.45
N ILE A 32 -1.97 -10.28 7.72
CA ILE A 32 -1.97 -10.02 6.27
C ILE A 32 -1.49 -11.30 5.60
N ASN A 33 -2.29 -11.82 4.68
CA ASN A 33 -2.01 -13.13 4.05
C ASN A 33 -1.03 -13.01 2.88
N LYS A 34 -1.08 -11.90 2.15
CA LYS A 34 -0.28 -11.74 0.94
C LYS A 34 -0.08 -10.26 0.63
N ILE A 35 1.08 -9.93 0.08
CA ILE A 35 1.37 -8.59 -0.42
C ILE A 35 1.47 -8.65 -1.94
N TYR A 36 0.75 -7.77 -2.62
CA TYR A 36 0.81 -7.57 -4.06
C TYR A 36 1.39 -6.20 -4.33
N SER A 37 2.40 -6.12 -5.17
CA SER A 37 3.10 -4.86 -5.41
C SER A 37 3.33 -4.60 -6.88
N SER A 38 3.32 -3.32 -7.23
CA SER A 38 3.88 -2.89 -8.51
C SER A 38 5.33 -3.36 -8.60
N ALA A 39 5.76 -3.74 -9.81
CA ALA A 39 7.13 -4.14 -10.07
C ALA A 39 8.08 -2.96 -10.26
N ALA A 40 7.58 -1.72 -10.30
CA ALA A 40 8.42 -0.54 -10.37
C ALA A 40 9.34 -0.47 -9.15
N LEU A 41 10.57 0.02 -9.34
CA LEU A 41 11.64 -0.12 -8.35
C LEU A 41 11.28 0.40 -6.97
N ARG A 42 10.73 1.61 -6.86
CA ARG A 42 10.42 2.19 -5.55
C ARG A 42 9.32 1.45 -4.81
N ALA A 43 8.32 0.96 -5.54
CA ALA A 43 7.25 0.14 -4.94
C ALA A 43 7.77 -1.23 -4.53
N LYS A 44 8.58 -1.84 -5.38
CA LYS A 44 9.21 -3.14 -5.09
C LYS A 44 10.07 -3.06 -3.83
N THR A 45 10.85 -1.98 -3.67
CA THR A 45 11.69 -1.77 -2.50
C THR A 45 10.84 -1.69 -1.23
N THR A 46 9.76 -0.91 -1.27
CA THR A 46 8.82 -0.79 -0.16
C THR A 46 8.19 -2.14 0.19
N ALA A 47 7.69 -2.83 -0.83
CA ALA A 47 7.00 -4.10 -0.63
C ALA A 47 7.93 -5.17 -0.04
N LYS A 48 9.17 -5.22 -0.47
CA LYS A 48 10.15 -6.18 0.06
C LYS A 48 10.42 -5.95 1.54
N GLU A 49 10.54 -4.71 1.96
CA GLU A 49 10.76 -4.40 3.37
C GLU A 49 9.54 -4.79 4.22
N PHE A 50 8.34 -4.46 3.77
CA PHE A 50 7.12 -4.86 4.49
C PHE A 50 6.97 -6.38 4.53
N ALA A 51 7.22 -7.06 3.41
CA ALA A 51 7.13 -8.52 3.36
C ALA A 51 8.11 -9.18 4.33
N LYS A 52 9.33 -8.64 4.42
CA LYS A 52 10.35 -9.14 5.33
C LYS A 52 9.94 -8.97 6.79
N GLN A 53 9.49 -7.76 7.17
CA GLN A 53 9.12 -7.46 8.55
C GLN A 53 7.87 -8.23 8.99
N LEU A 54 6.90 -8.35 8.10
CA LEU A 54 5.63 -9.03 8.40
C LEU A 54 5.70 -10.55 8.19
N GLU A 55 6.76 -11.03 7.54
CA GLU A 55 6.94 -12.45 7.18
C GLU A 55 5.78 -12.96 6.33
N VAL A 56 5.46 -12.21 5.27
CA VAL A 56 4.31 -12.45 4.40
C VAL A 56 4.79 -12.62 2.95
N PRO A 57 4.22 -13.56 2.18
CA PRO A 57 4.59 -13.72 0.77
C PRO A 57 4.30 -12.47 -0.05
N LEU A 58 5.16 -12.22 -1.03
CA LEU A 58 5.09 -11.07 -1.92
C LEU A 58 5.01 -11.53 -3.36
N LYS A 59 4.14 -10.89 -4.15
CA LYS A 59 4.09 -11.10 -5.59
C LYS A 59 4.08 -9.75 -6.30
N LEU A 60 4.94 -9.62 -7.32
CA LEU A 60 5.08 -8.40 -8.11
C LEU A 60 4.25 -8.48 -9.38
N TYR A 61 3.64 -7.37 -9.78
CA TYR A 61 2.83 -7.25 -10.99
C TYR A 61 3.20 -5.99 -11.76
N GLU A 62 3.56 -6.14 -13.04
CA GLU A 62 3.78 -4.99 -13.91
C GLU A 62 2.50 -4.17 -14.05
N SER A 63 1.35 -4.84 -14.07
CA SER A 63 0.05 -4.18 -14.25
C SER A 63 -0.33 -3.24 -13.12
N LEU A 64 0.31 -3.35 -11.95
CA LEU A 64 0.02 -2.46 -10.83
C LEU A 64 0.72 -1.11 -10.94
N TYR A 65 1.49 -0.90 -11.99
CA TYR A 65 2.06 0.39 -12.32
C TYR A 65 1.04 1.16 -13.19
N MET A 66 0.58 2.31 -12.74
CA MET A 66 -0.33 3.19 -13.50
C MET A 66 -1.74 2.63 -13.75
N GLN A 67 -2.32 1.95 -12.78
CA GLN A 67 -3.71 1.49 -12.91
C GLN A 67 -4.72 2.54 -12.48
N SER A 68 -5.91 2.52 -13.11
CA SER A 68 -7.06 3.32 -12.67
C SER A 68 -7.64 2.75 -11.38
N VAL A 69 -8.49 3.54 -10.71
CA VAL A 69 -9.17 3.10 -9.49
C VAL A 69 -10.03 1.87 -9.77
N SER A 70 -10.79 1.87 -10.87
CA SER A 70 -11.65 0.72 -11.17
C SER A 70 -10.84 -0.55 -11.45
N GLU A 71 -9.68 -0.43 -12.10
CA GLU A 71 -8.79 -1.56 -12.33
C GLU A 71 -8.21 -2.08 -11.00
N LEU A 72 -7.85 -1.17 -10.10
CA LEU A 72 -7.37 -1.55 -8.77
C LEU A 72 -8.45 -2.28 -7.96
N ILE A 73 -9.68 -1.79 -8.00
CA ILE A 73 -10.81 -2.44 -7.32
C ILE A 73 -11.01 -3.87 -7.85
N ASN A 74 -10.99 -4.02 -9.18
CA ASN A 74 -11.15 -5.35 -9.78
C ASN A 74 -10.01 -6.29 -9.40
N PHE A 75 -8.78 -5.79 -9.42
CA PHE A 75 -7.61 -6.57 -9.01
C PHE A 75 -7.75 -7.04 -7.56
N ILE A 76 -8.09 -6.12 -6.67
CA ILE A 76 -8.21 -6.42 -5.24
C ILE A 76 -9.32 -7.45 -5.00
N ASN A 77 -10.48 -7.26 -5.63
CA ASN A 77 -11.60 -8.19 -5.44
C ASN A 77 -11.27 -9.59 -5.95
N GLU A 78 -10.49 -9.71 -7.02
CA GLU A 78 -10.01 -11.00 -7.48
C GLU A 78 -9.15 -11.68 -6.42
N LYS A 79 -8.23 -10.93 -5.82
CA LYS A 79 -7.34 -11.49 -4.79
C LYS A 79 -8.06 -11.80 -3.48
N LEU A 80 -9.10 -11.04 -3.15
CA LEU A 80 -9.90 -11.31 -1.96
C LEU A 80 -10.71 -12.61 -2.06
N THR A 81 -10.84 -13.19 -3.23
CA THR A 81 -11.42 -14.54 -3.36
C THR A 81 -10.52 -15.62 -2.78
N LYS A 82 -9.22 -15.33 -2.63
CA LYS A 82 -8.21 -16.29 -2.18
C LYS A 82 -7.71 -15.99 -0.76
N HIS A 83 -7.82 -14.77 -0.31
CA HIS A 83 -7.27 -14.32 0.97
C HIS A 83 -8.24 -13.38 1.65
N ASP A 84 -8.32 -13.47 2.98
CA ASP A 84 -9.18 -12.57 3.77
C ASP A 84 -8.54 -11.20 3.95
N SER A 85 -7.22 -11.10 3.90
CA SER A 85 -6.49 -9.86 4.15
C SER A 85 -5.29 -9.77 3.25
N ILE A 86 -5.20 -8.68 2.49
CA ILE A 86 -4.09 -8.45 1.57
C ILE A 86 -3.57 -7.03 1.70
N ALA A 87 -2.35 -6.82 1.26
CA ALA A 87 -1.77 -5.49 1.13
C ALA A 87 -1.45 -5.21 -0.33
N ILE A 88 -1.66 -3.97 -0.73
CA ILE A 88 -1.34 -3.47 -2.07
C ILE A 88 -0.29 -2.39 -1.93
N VAL A 89 0.81 -2.52 -2.66
CA VAL A 89 1.86 -1.51 -2.71
C VAL A 89 1.92 -0.97 -4.14
N GLY A 90 1.76 0.33 -4.28
CA GLY A 90 1.68 0.93 -5.60
C GLY A 90 2.04 2.40 -5.58
N HIS A 91 1.32 3.19 -6.35
CA HIS A 91 1.70 4.56 -6.66
C HIS A 91 0.57 5.54 -6.46
N ASN A 92 0.92 6.78 -6.16
CA ASN A 92 -0.03 7.88 -6.16
C ASN A 92 -0.05 8.54 -7.54
N PRO A 93 -1.18 9.14 -7.91
CA PRO A 93 -2.35 9.35 -7.07
C PRO A 93 -3.29 8.13 -6.95
N GLY A 94 -3.00 7.05 -7.63
CA GLY A 94 -3.91 5.89 -7.70
C GLY A 94 -4.30 5.33 -6.35
N LEU A 95 -3.36 5.12 -5.45
CA LEU A 95 -3.65 4.56 -4.12
C LEU A 95 -4.47 5.52 -3.26
N THR A 96 -4.15 6.82 -3.30
CA THR A 96 -4.93 7.81 -2.56
C THR A 96 -6.35 7.88 -3.09
N ASP A 97 -6.50 7.90 -4.42
CA ASP A 97 -7.81 7.93 -5.06
C ASP A 97 -8.60 6.67 -4.74
N LEU A 98 -7.95 5.51 -4.72
CA LEU A 98 -8.58 4.24 -4.33
C LEU A 98 -9.12 4.32 -2.90
N SER A 99 -8.29 4.74 -1.95
CA SER A 99 -8.71 4.85 -0.55
C SER A 99 -9.91 5.78 -0.40
N ASN A 100 -9.88 6.92 -1.11
CA ASN A 100 -10.98 7.88 -1.05
C ASN A 100 -12.26 7.36 -1.69
N GLU A 101 -12.15 6.52 -2.70
CA GLU A 101 -13.30 5.93 -3.38
C GLU A 101 -13.98 4.88 -2.50
N ILE A 102 -13.22 4.00 -1.86
CA ILE A 102 -13.77 2.84 -1.15
C ILE A 102 -14.04 3.08 0.33
N SER A 103 -13.62 4.21 0.88
CA SER A 103 -13.85 4.54 2.29
C SER A 103 -14.64 5.83 2.45
N ASP A 104 -15.09 6.09 3.68
CA ASP A 104 -15.80 7.31 4.05
C ASP A 104 -14.85 8.41 4.53
N THR A 105 -13.56 8.18 4.48
CA THR A 105 -12.55 9.11 4.98
C THR A 105 -11.74 9.67 3.82
N TYR A 106 -11.77 10.99 3.67
CA TYR A 106 -11.00 11.65 2.61
C TYR A 106 -9.57 11.92 3.09
N LEU A 107 -8.60 11.53 2.27
CA LEU A 107 -7.18 11.82 2.48
C LEU A 107 -6.68 12.68 1.32
N ASP A 108 -5.90 13.71 1.63
CA ASP A 108 -5.28 14.55 0.58
C ASP A 108 -4.21 13.77 -0.17
N ASN A 109 -3.43 12.99 0.55
CA ASN A 109 -2.33 12.21 -0.03
C ASN A 109 -1.83 11.18 0.98
N ILE A 110 -1.47 10.00 0.47
CA ILE A 110 -0.76 9.01 1.26
C ILE A 110 0.73 9.28 1.06
N PRO A 111 1.45 9.76 2.08
CA PRO A 111 2.87 10.10 1.91
C PRO A 111 3.73 8.87 1.61
N THR A 112 4.93 9.12 1.09
CA THR A 112 5.94 8.08 0.86
C THR A 112 6.17 7.28 2.14
N SER A 113 6.21 5.96 2.02
CA SER A 113 6.36 5.00 3.13
C SER A 113 5.18 4.98 4.09
N GLY A 114 4.10 5.72 3.81
CA GLY A 114 2.89 5.67 4.60
C GLY A 114 2.00 4.50 4.20
N TYR A 115 1.01 4.20 5.05
CA TYR A 115 0.01 3.19 4.74
C TYR A 115 -1.36 3.60 5.25
N VAL A 116 -2.39 3.02 4.64
CA VAL A 116 -3.77 3.10 5.11
C VAL A 116 -4.26 1.69 5.37
N LEU A 117 -4.78 1.46 6.56
CA LEU A 117 -5.36 0.18 6.94
C LEU A 117 -6.88 0.31 6.84
N LEU A 118 -7.47 -0.51 5.99
CA LEU A 118 -8.90 -0.46 5.70
C LEU A 118 -9.57 -1.77 6.08
N GLN A 119 -10.77 -1.68 6.62
CA GLN A 119 -11.59 -2.85 6.86
C GLN A 119 -12.83 -2.76 6.00
N ALA A 120 -13.05 -3.78 5.16
CA ALA A 120 -14.24 -3.87 4.32
C ALA A 120 -15.41 -4.38 5.14
N TYR A 121 -16.62 -3.89 4.82
CA TYR A 121 -17.84 -4.35 5.49
C TYR A 121 -18.33 -5.70 4.94
N THR A 122 -17.87 -6.05 3.74
CA THR A 122 -18.24 -7.31 3.09
C THR A 122 -17.00 -7.97 2.48
N ASP A 123 -17.19 -9.09 1.79
CA ASP A 123 -16.09 -9.85 1.19
C ASP A 123 -15.46 -9.17 -0.02
N THR A 124 -16.08 -8.12 -0.53
CA THR A 124 -15.57 -7.37 -1.68
C THR A 124 -15.50 -5.90 -1.35
N ILE A 125 -14.73 -5.15 -2.16
CA ILE A 125 -14.64 -3.70 -2.02
C ILE A 125 -15.34 -3.01 -3.19
N SER A 126 -15.94 -1.86 -2.89
CA SER A 126 -16.61 -0.99 -3.85
C SER A 126 -16.68 0.41 -3.25
N TYR A 127 -17.43 1.31 -3.91
CA TYR A 127 -17.61 2.66 -3.41
C TYR A 127 -18.10 2.64 -1.96
N ASN A 128 -17.41 3.36 -1.09
CA ASN A 128 -17.78 3.56 0.33
C ASN A 128 -18.07 2.24 1.08
N SER A 129 -17.28 1.21 0.80
CA SER A 129 -17.47 -0.12 1.37
C SER A 129 -16.51 -0.44 2.52
N CYS A 130 -15.62 0.50 2.87
CA CYS A 130 -14.59 0.26 3.87
C CYS A 130 -14.54 1.35 4.92
N GLN A 131 -14.04 0.97 6.09
CA GLN A 131 -13.72 1.89 7.17
C GLN A 131 -12.20 2.03 7.27
N VAL A 132 -11.70 3.26 7.42
CA VAL A 132 -10.27 3.48 7.71
C VAL A 132 -10.05 3.15 9.19
N ILE A 133 -9.22 2.15 9.44
CA ILE A 133 -8.86 1.73 10.80
C ILE A 133 -7.63 2.48 11.28
N ASP A 134 -6.67 2.72 10.38
CA ASP A 134 -5.43 3.40 10.72
C ASP A 134 -4.86 4.05 9.47
N PHE A 135 -4.29 5.22 9.64
CA PHE A 135 -3.54 5.92 8.60
C PHE A 135 -2.25 6.40 9.24
N ALA A 136 -1.14 5.83 8.81
CA ALA A 136 0.15 6.13 9.38
C ALA A 136 1.16 6.53 8.31
N TYR A 137 2.02 7.47 8.65
CA TYR A 137 3.08 7.93 7.76
C TYR A 137 4.24 8.45 8.61
N PRO A 138 5.45 8.56 8.02
CA PRO A 138 6.59 9.05 8.78
C PRO A 138 6.36 10.46 9.26
N LYS A 139 6.56 10.68 10.56
CA LYS A 139 6.46 12.00 11.15
C LYS A 139 7.85 12.64 11.15
N ARG A 140 7.85 13.97 11.26
CA ARG A 140 9.10 14.72 11.23
C ARG A 140 10.07 14.27 12.32
N GLU A 141 9.55 13.91 13.48
CA GLU A 141 10.37 13.43 14.59
C GLU A 141 11.06 12.10 14.26
N ASP A 142 10.38 11.23 13.50
CA ASP A 142 10.95 9.95 13.11
C ASP A 142 12.10 10.15 12.11
N ILE A 143 11.96 11.13 11.23
CA ILE A 143 12.99 11.44 10.25
C ILE A 143 14.24 12.00 10.91
N ALA A 144 14.09 12.76 11.99
CA ALA A 144 15.18 13.42 12.69
C ALA A 144 16.01 12.44 13.53
N LYS A 145 15.53 11.24 13.73
CA LYS A 145 16.26 10.19 14.44
C LYS A 145 17.12 9.41 13.46
#